data_6cf24f8fb35d34652c44f6b734d205ef
#
_entry.id   6cf24f8fb35d34652c44f6b734d205ef
#
_cell.length_a   1.000
_cell.length_b   1.000
_cell.length_c   1.000
_cell.angle_alpha   90.00
_cell.angle_beta   90.00
_cell.angle_gamma   90.00
#
_symmetry.space_group_name_H-M   'P 1'
#
loop_
_entity.id
_entity.type
_entity.pdbx_description
1 polymer ?
#
loop_
_entity_poly.entity_id
_entity_poly.type
_entity_poly.pdbx_seq_one_letter_code
_entity_poly.pdbx_strand_id
1 'polypeptide(L)'
;EEDEKDDYPGLECELKGLYQTKNTRTLLTAIPELRKAGYNLSEQAVRSGFAHVCELTGLMGRWQKLQDAPTLICDTGHNVGGITYITEQLKQQSYRKLHMIIGMVNDKDIHGVLALLPQEAEYYFTKASVRRALPESELAQLASEAGLQGNCYPDVPSAVRTAQEKSLPEDFIFVGGSSFI
;
A
#
# COMPACT_ATOMS: atom_id res chain seq x y z
N GLU A 1 -7.87 35.36 -20.12
CA GLU A 1 -8.74 34.40 -19.42
C GLU A 1 -7.87 33.85 -18.31
N GLU A 2 -8.12 34.32 -17.05
CA GLU A 2 -7.51 33.75 -15.87
C GLU A 2 -8.03 32.31 -15.76
N ASP A 3 -7.11 31.31 -15.80
CA ASP A 3 -7.43 29.95 -15.43
C ASP A 3 -8.00 29.96 -14.00
N GLU A 4 -9.31 29.79 -13.84
CA GLU A 4 -9.95 29.52 -12.56
C GLU A 4 -9.29 28.26 -12.01
N LYS A 5 -8.28 28.44 -11.16
CA LYS A 5 -7.74 27.36 -10.35
C LYS A 5 -8.85 26.92 -9.41
N ASP A 6 -9.43 25.75 -9.68
CA ASP A 6 -10.28 25.05 -8.73
C ASP A 6 -9.48 24.84 -7.44
N ASP A 7 -9.64 25.75 -6.50
CA ASP A 7 -9.01 25.68 -5.20
C ASP A 7 -9.97 24.96 -4.23
N TYR A 8 -9.50 23.83 -3.67
CA TYR A 8 -10.25 23.04 -2.71
C TYR A 8 -9.62 23.12 -1.32
N PRO A 9 -9.68 24.29 -0.66
CA PRO A 9 -9.10 24.44 0.68
C PRO A 9 -9.74 23.46 1.65
N GLY A 10 -8.91 22.77 2.47
CA GLY A 10 -9.38 21.79 3.43
C GLY A 10 -9.98 20.52 2.81
N LEU A 11 -9.59 20.17 1.57
CA LEU A 11 -10.03 18.93 0.95
C LEU A 11 -9.60 17.73 1.79
N GLU A 12 -10.56 16.96 2.25
CA GLU A 12 -10.33 15.70 2.96
C GLU A 12 -10.16 14.56 1.96
N CYS A 13 -9.12 13.73 2.15
CA CYS A 13 -8.88 12.53 1.37
C CYS A 13 -8.90 11.31 2.28
N GLU A 14 -9.78 10.35 2.00
CA GLU A 14 -9.88 9.10 2.74
C GLU A 14 -8.60 8.24 2.61
N LEU A 15 -7.95 8.27 1.44
CA LEU A 15 -6.77 7.48 1.16
C LEU A 15 -5.52 8.09 1.80
N LYS A 16 -4.88 7.38 2.73
CA LYS A 16 -3.81 7.90 3.61
C LYS A 16 -2.37 7.62 3.13
N GLY A 17 -2.17 6.93 2.00
CA GLY A 17 -0.82 6.71 1.45
C GLY A 17 -0.12 8.03 1.08
N LEU A 18 1.17 8.20 1.41
CA LEU A 18 1.94 9.42 1.09
C LEU A 18 1.91 9.76 -0.42
N TYR A 19 1.91 8.74 -1.27
CA TYR A 19 1.80 8.92 -2.72
C TYR A 19 0.45 9.51 -3.18
N GLN A 20 -0.59 9.47 -2.34
CA GLN A 20 -1.91 10.01 -2.68
C GLN A 20 -1.90 11.53 -2.84
N THR A 21 -0.96 12.24 -2.25
CA THR A 21 -0.80 13.68 -2.48
C THR A 21 -0.56 13.99 -3.97
N LYS A 22 0.26 13.17 -4.66
CA LYS A 22 0.48 13.33 -6.11
C LYS A 22 -0.75 12.94 -6.90
N ASN A 23 -1.39 11.82 -6.56
CA ASN A 23 -2.61 11.36 -7.23
C ASN A 23 -3.74 12.39 -7.11
N THR A 24 -3.94 12.94 -5.91
CA THR A 24 -4.92 13.99 -5.65
C THR A 24 -4.68 15.21 -6.53
N ARG A 25 -3.44 15.71 -6.62
CA ARG A 25 -3.11 16.84 -7.52
C ARG A 25 -3.44 16.53 -8.97
N THR A 26 -3.10 15.34 -9.46
CA THR A 26 -3.43 14.91 -10.83
C THR A 26 -4.94 14.86 -11.05
N LEU A 27 -5.70 14.33 -10.10
CA LEU A 27 -7.16 14.27 -10.19
C LEU A 27 -7.77 15.66 -10.18
N LEU A 28 -7.31 16.57 -9.32
CA LEU A 28 -7.80 17.94 -9.26
C LEU A 28 -7.55 18.70 -10.57
N THR A 29 -6.40 18.49 -11.22
CA THR A 29 -6.14 19.08 -12.56
C THR A 29 -7.01 18.48 -13.66
N ALA A 30 -7.53 17.29 -13.51
CA ALA A 30 -8.43 16.66 -14.47
C ALA A 30 -9.89 17.14 -14.35
N ILE A 31 -10.32 17.62 -13.17
CA ILE A 31 -11.71 18.04 -12.93
C ILE A 31 -12.19 19.13 -13.89
N PRO A 32 -11.46 20.24 -14.12
CA PRO A 32 -11.87 21.26 -15.09
C PRO A 32 -12.05 20.68 -16.51
N GLU A 33 -11.17 19.78 -16.93
CA GLU A 33 -11.28 19.15 -18.26
C GLU A 33 -12.50 18.23 -18.37
N LEU A 34 -12.81 17.49 -17.29
CA LEU A 34 -14.02 16.66 -17.24
C LEU A 34 -15.29 17.54 -17.29
N ARG A 35 -15.30 18.69 -16.60
CA ARG A 35 -16.42 19.66 -16.68
C ARG A 35 -16.60 20.20 -18.09
N LYS A 36 -15.49 20.58 -18.78
CA LYS A 36 -15.52 21.00 -20.19
C LYS A 36 -16.05 19.89 -21.11
N ALA A 37 -15.78 18.63 -20.79
CA ALA A 37 -16.31 17.48 -21.53
C ALA A 37 -17.78 17.17 -21.21
N GLY A 38 -18.46 17.95 -20.34
CA GLY A 38 -19.88 17.85 -20.05
C GLY A 38 -20.25 17.05 -18.81
N TYR A 39 -19.26 16.62 -18.02
CA TYR A 39 -19.56 15.95 -16.74
C TYR A 39 -20.02 16.96 -15.68
N ASN A 40 -21.13 16.68 -15.00
CA ASN A 40 -21.63 17.51 -13.91
C ASN A 40 -20.89 17.17 -12.60
N LEU A 41 -19.75 17.83 -12.37
CA LEU A 41 -18.93 17.67 -11.17
C LEU A 41 -19.06 18.91 -10.29
N SER A 42 -20.08 18.94 -9.42
CA SER A 42 -20.19 19.99 -8.40
C SER A 42 -19.05 19.92 -7.39
N GLU A 43 -18.75 21.03 -6.71
CA GLU A 43 -17.75 21.04 -5.63
C GLU A 43 -18.08 20.01 -4.54
N GLN A 44 -19.34 19.89 -4.16
CA GLN A 44 -19.80 18.91 -3.19
C GLN A 44 -19.55 17.47 -3.66
N ALA A 45 -19.79 17.15 -4.94
CA ALA A 45 -19.53 15.83 -5.50
C ALA A 45 -18.04 15.50 -5.47
N VAL A 46 -17.16 16.46 -5.79
CA VAL A 46 -15.71 16.31 -5.72
C VAL A 46 -15.27 16.06 -4.28
N ARG A 47 -15.68 16.88 -3.33
CA ARG A 47 -15.32 16.71 -1.91
C ARG A 47 -15.82 15.38 -1.36
N SER A 48 -17.05 14.99 -1.63
CA SER A 48 -17.62 13.71 -1.22
C SER A 48 -16.87 12.55 -1.84
N GLY A 49 -16.50 12.63 -3.12
CA GLY A 49 -15.73 11.61 -3.83
C GLY A 49 -14.36 11.37 -3.21
N PHE A 50 -13.65 12.42 -2.79
CA PHE A 50 -12.36 12.28 -2.10
C PHE A 50 -12.49 11.78 -0.66
N ALA A 51 -13.53 12.21 0.06
CA ALA A 51 -13.75 11.84 1.46
C ALA A 51 -14.25 10.40 1.64
N HIS A 52 -14.89 9.80 0.63
CA HIS A 52 -15.57 8.51 0.71
C HIS A 52 -15.18 7.56 -0.44
N VAL A 53 -13.91 7.57 -0.87
CA VAL A 53 -13.44 6.77 -2.02
C VAL A 53 -13.73 5.28 -1.83
N CYS A 54 -13.37 4.72 -0.68
CA CYS A 54 -13.51 3.29 -0.41
C CYS A 54 -14.99 2.87 -0.33
N GLU A 55 -15.81 3.66 0.35
CA GLU A 55 -17.24 3.41 0.47
C GLU A 55 -17.94 3.46 -0.91
N LEU A 56 -17.65 4.48 -1.71
CA LEU A 56 -18.32 4.71 -2.99
C LEU A 56 -17.85 3.75 -4.10
N THR A 57 -16.60 3.26 -4.04
CA THR A 57 -16.00 2.52 -5.15
C THR A 57 -15.58 1.10 -4.78
N GLY A 58 -15.53 0.74 -3.50
CA GLY A 58 -14.96 -0.53 -3.03
C GLY A 58 -13.44 -0.61 -3.19
N LEU A 59 -12.74 0.51 -3.39
CA LEU A 59 -11.28 0.53 -3.53
C LEU A 59 -10.62 0.08 -2.23
N MET A 60 -9.73 -0.91 -2.34
CA MET A 60 -8.98 -1.47 -1.21
C MET A 60 -7.47 -1.40 -1.43
N GLY A 61 -6.68 -1.61 -0.36
CA GLY A 61 -5.24 -1.76 -0.43
C GLY A 61 -4.48 -0.49 -0.80
N ARG A 62 -4.89 0.67 -0.28
CA ARG A 62 -4.20 1.96 -0.42
C ARG A 62 -3.84 2.52 0.94
N TRP A 63 -2.81 1.97 1.59
CA TRP A 63 -2.46 2.21 2.99
C TRP A 63 -3.67 2.00 3.89
N GLN A 64 -4.36 0.90 3.65
CA GLN A 64 -5.62 0.58 4.32
C GLN A 64 -5.36 -0.05 5.68
N LYS A 65 -5.89 0.57 6.73
CA LYS A 65 -5.85 0.00 8.07
C LYS A 65 -6.95 -1.04 8.24
N LEU A 66 -6.55 -2.26 8.61
CA LEU A 66 -7.44 -3.39 8.83
C LEU A 66 -7.62 -3.72 10.32
N GLN A 67 -6.66 -3.30 11.18
CA GLN A 67 -6.69 -3.54 12.61
C GLN A 67 -5.93 -2.44 13.36
N ASP A 68 -6.34 -2.13 14.58
CA ASP A 68 -5.75 -1.08 15.41
C ASP A 68 -4.60 -1.57 16.31
N ALA A 69 -4.71 -2.76 16.90
CA ALA A 69 -3.71 -3.31 17.83
C ALA A 69 -3.60 -4.85 17.72
N PRO A 70 -2.44 -5.41 17.30
CA PRO A 70 -1.37 -4.66 16.63
C PRO A 70 -1.89 -3.93 15.40
N THR A 71 -1.29 -2.79 15.05
CA THR A 71 -1.69 -2.08 13.83
C THR A 71 -1.42 -2.96 12.62
N LEU A 72 -2.46 -3.23 11.82
CA LEU A 72 -2.32 -3.96 10.56
C LEU A 72 -2.73 -3.09 9.38
N ILE A 73 -1.79 -2.86 8.48
CA ILE A 73 -1.96 -2.07 7.25
C ILE A 73 -1.73 -2.97 6.04
N CYS A 74 -2.55 -2.81 4.99
CA CYS A 74 -2.26 -3.37 3.68
C CYS A 74 -2.10 -2.30 2.61
N ASP A 75 -1.18 -2.56 1.67
CA ASP A 75 -0.98 -1.70 0.49
C ASP A 75 -0.57 -2.52 -0.73
N THR A 76 -1.14 -2.20 -1.87
CA THR A 76 -0.90 -2.89 -3.14
C THR A 76 0.31 -2.39 -3.93
N GLY A 77 1.15 -1.53 -3.33
CA GLY A 77 2.42 -1.11 -3.92
C GLY A 77 3.31 -2.32 -4.22
N HIS A 78 3.80 -2.42 -5.47
CA HIS A 78 4.43 -3.64 -5.99
C HIS A 78 5.61 -3.36 -6.94
N ASN A 79 6.08 -2.13 -7.01
CA ASN A 79 7.23 -1.71 -7.79
C ASN A 79 8.11 -0.76 -6.98
N VAL A 80 9.31 -0.49 -7.48
CA VAL A 80 10.31 0.38 -6.81
C VAL A 80 9.69 1.70 -6.35
N GLY A 81 8.94 2.40 -7.22
CA GLY A 81 8.32 3.69 -6.87
C GLY A 81 7.28 3.57 -5.77
N GLY A 82 6.40 2.56 -5.81
CA GLY A 82 5.38 2.32 -4.78
C GLY A 82 6.01 1.92 -3.44
N ILE A 83 6.99 1.01 -3.47
CA ILE A 83 7.69 0.55 -2.26
C ILE A 83 8.52 1.66 -1.61
N THR A 84 9.11 2.57 -2.39
CA THR A 84 9.78 3.76 -1.83
C THR A 84 8.83 4.56 -0.93
N TYR A 85 7.61 4.86 -1.39
CA TYR A 85 6.62 5.57 -0.57
C TYR A 85 6.17 4.78 0.65
N ILE A 86 5.97 3.46 0.50
CA ILE A 86 5.59 2.58 1.60
C ILE A 86 6.68 2.58 2.68
N THR A 87 7.94 2.42 2.32
CA THR A 87 9.06 2.41 3.28
C THR A 87 9.26 3.77 3.96
N GLU A 88 9.07 4.87 3.23
CA GLU A 88 9.07 6.21 3.82
C GLU A 88 7.93 6.38 4.83
N GLN A 89 6.75 5.88 4.52
CA GLN A 89 5.60 5.97 5.40
C GLN A 89 5.72 5.05 6.62
N LEU A 90 6.30 3.86 6.47
CA LEU A 90 6.63 2.95 7.58
C LEU A 90 7.60 3.60 8.59
N LYS A 91 8.60 4.36 8.11
CA LYS A 91 9.54 5.10 8.98
C LYS A 91 8.88 6.18 9.82
N GLN A 92 7.71 6.67 9.42
CA GLN A 92 6.95 7.68 10.15
C GLN A 92 5.99 7.07 11.19
N GLN A 93 5.87 5.74 11.22
CA GLN A 93 5.02 5.04 12.20
C GLN A 93 5.80 4.78 13.48
N SER A 94 5.08 4.79 14.62
CA SER A 94 5.65 4.38 15.90
C SER A 94 5.25 2.93 16.16
N TYR A 95 6.24 2.06 16.37
CA TYR A 95 6.01 0.65 16.71
C TYR A 95 7.21 0.08 17.49
N ARG A 96 6.97 -0.98 18.24
CA ARG A 96 8.02 -1.74 18.91
C ARG A 96 8.77 -2.64 17.92
N LYS A 97 8.03 -3.35 17.06
CA LYS A 97 8.55 -4.28 16.05
C LYS A 97 7.71 -4.21 14.78
N LEU A 98 8.38 -4.36 13.63
CA LEU A 98 7.72 -4.41 12.32
C LEU A 98 7.68 -5.85 11.81
N HIS A 99 6.50 -6.33 11.43
CA HIS A 99 6.25 -7.60 10.76
C HIS A 99 5.83 -7.32 9.32
N MET A 100 6.55 -7.88 8.34
CA MET A 100 6.35 -7.65 6.91
C MET A 100 5.87 -8.92 6.21
N ILE A 101 4.61 -8.99 5.85
CA ILE A 101 4.05 -10.07 5.04
C ILE A 101 4.17 -9.67 3.58
N ILE A 102 5.06 -10.33 2.83
CA ILE A 102 5.42 -9.95 1.47
C ILE A 102 5.22 -11.12 0.51
N GLY A 103 4.53 -10.83 -0.59
CA GLY A 103 4.42 -11.71 -1.74
C GLY A 103 4.52 -10.91 -3.03
N MET A 104 5.13 -11.48 -4.05
CA MET A 104 5.42 -10.80 -5.32
C MET A 104 4.97 -11.62 -6.52
N VAL A 105 5.01 -11.00 -7.69
CA VAL A 105 4.79 -11.65 -8.99
C VAL A 105 6.07 -11.55 -9.84
N ASN A 106 6.27 -12.52 -10.75
CA ASN A 106 7.52 -12.72 -11.49
C ASN A 106 7.85 -11.62 -12.51
N ASP A 107 6.90 -10.75 -12.85
CA ASP A 107 7.05 -9.72 -13.89
C ASP A 107 7.53 -8.35 -13.36
N LYS A 108 8.10 -8.32 -12.14
CA LYS A 108 8.54 -7.09 -11.46
C LYS A 108 10.05 -7.06 -11.23
N ASP A 109 10.56 -5.86 -10.97
CA ASP A 109 11.93 -5.67 -10.48
C ASP A 109 12.03 -6.09 -9.00
N ILE A 110 12.16 -7.41 -8.76
CA ILE A 110 12.18 -7.99 -7.43
C ILE A 110 13.38 -7.50 -6.64
N HIS A 111 14.57 -7.49 -7.25
CA HIS A 111 15.80 -7.04 -6.59
C HIS A 111 15.73 -5.57 -6.17
N GLY A 112 15.25 -4.69 -7.06
CA GLY A 112 15.08 -3.28 -6.75
C GLY A 112 14.05 -3.04 -5.63
N VAL A 113 13.00 -3.86 -5.55
CA VAL A 113 12.01 -3.80 -4.46
C VAL A 113 12.63 -4.29 -3.15
N LEU A 114 13.26 -5.47 -3.13
CA LEU A 114 13.85 -6.07 -1.92
C LEU A 114 14.93 -5.18 -1.30
N ALA A 115 15.73 -4.50 -2.12
CA ALA A 115 16.78 -3.57 -1.65
C ALA A 115 16.23 -2.34 -0.89
N LEU A 116 14.95 -2.00 -1.07
CA LEU A 116 14.30 -0.88 -0.39
C LEU A 116 13.64 -1.27 0.93
N LEU A 117 13.39 -2.55 1.17
CA LEU A 117 12.65 -3.02 2.33
C LEU A 117 13.46 -2.92 3.63
N PRO A 118 12.82 -2.64 4.79
CA PRO A 118 13.48 -2.48 6.08
C PRO A 118 14.25 -3.74 6.53
N GLN A 119 15.54 -3.61 6.80
CA GLN A 119 16.41 -4.73 7.20
C GLN A 119 16.05 -5.32 8.57
N GLU A 120 15.52 -4.51 9.48
CA GLU A 120 15.24 -4.90 10.87
C GLU A 120 13.84 -5.49 11.09
N ALA A 121 13.03 -5.64 10.02
CA ALA A 121 11.72 -6.25 10.10
C ALA A 121 11.79 -7.78 10.17
N GLU A 122 10.78 -8.42 10.78
CA GLU A 122 10.56 -9.86 10.66
C GLU A 122 9.70 -10.14 9.43
N TYR A 123 10.24 -10.96 8.49
CA TYR A 123 9.57 -11.24 7.23
C TYR A 123 8.78 -12.55 7.24
N TYR A 124 7.62 -12.50 6.57
CA TYR A 124 6.71 -13.61 6.31
C TYR A 124 6.54 -13.69 4.80
N PHE A 125 7.37 -14.48 4.12
CA PHE A 125 7.34 -14.61 2.68
C PHE A 125 6.20 -15.54 2.27
N THR A 126 5.34 -15.05 1.38
CA THR A 126 4.16 -15.79 0.94
C THR A 126 3.92 -15.58 -0.55
N LYS A 127 2.90 -16.21 -1.08
CA LYS A 127 2.48 -16.04 -2.48
C LYS A 127 0.99 -15.79 -2.62
N ALA A 128 0.63 -15.05 -3.66
CA ALA A 128 -0.75 -14.88 -4.08
C ALA A 128 -1.29 -16.12 -4.79
N SER A 129 -2.61 -16.31 -4.79
CA SER A 129 -3.30 -17.41 -5.48
C SER A 129 -3.44 -17.17 -6.99
N VAL A 130 -2.38 -16.67 -7.65
CA VAL A 130 -2.37 -16.39 -9.10
C VAL A 130 -1.22 -17.12 -9.80
N ARG A 131 -1.41 -17.48 -11.08
CA ARG A 131 -0.45 -18.29 -11.86
C ARG A 131 0.94 -17.67 -11.96
N ARG A 132 1.05 -16.34 -11.96
CA ARG A 132 2.32 -15.59 -12.06
C ARG A 132 2.92 -15.21 -10.69
N ALA A 133 2.37 -15.73 -9.61
CA ALA A 133 2.96 -15.51 -8.30
C ALA A 133 4.37 -16.09 -8.23
N LEU A 134 5.30 -15.32 -7.66
CA LEU A 134 6.63 -15.83 -7.31
C LEU A 134 6.47 -16.84 -6.17
N PRO A 135 7.04 -18.05 -6.27
CA PRO A 135 7.03 -18.99 -5.16
C PRO A 135 7.64 -18.39 -3.89
N GLU A 136 7.02 -18.65 -2.75
CA GLU A 136 7.46 -18.11 -1.45
C GLU A 136 8.91 -18.50 -1.09
N SER A 137 9.34 -19.69 -1.50
CA SER A 137 10.73 -20.16 -1.28
C SER A 137 11.75 -19.42 -2.15
N GLU A 138 11.39 -19.10 -3.40
CA GLU A 138 12.23 -18.33 -4.31
C GLU A 138 12.31 -16.87 -3.84
N LEU A 139 11.19 -16.28 -3.42
CA LEU A 139 11.16 -14.94 -2.85
C LEU A 139 12.04 -14.86 -1.58
N ALA A 140 11.94 -15.85 -0.69
CA ALA A 140 12.75 -15.92 0.53
C ALA A 140 14.26 -16.03 0.24
N GLN A 141 14.65 -16.79 -0.79
CA GLN A 141 16.04 -16.87 -1.22
C GLN A 141 16.57 -15.52 -1.69
N LEU A 142 15.85 -14.85 -2.61
CA LEU A 142 16.22 -13.52 -3.10
C LEU A 142 16.24 -12.48 -1.98
N ALA A 143 15.31 -12.56 -1.05
CA ALA A 143 15.24 -11.70 0.13
C ALA A 143 16.46 -11.92 1.06
N SER A 144 16.89 -13.18 1.27
CA SER A 144 18.08 -13.49 2.04
C SER A 144 19.36 -12.91 1.42
N GLU A 145 19.47 -12.94 0.09
CA GLU A 145 20.57 -12.30 -0.66
C GLU A 145 20.57 -10.76 -0.47
N ALA A 146 19.39 -10.16 -0.28
CA ALA A 146 19.22 -8.74 0.06
C ALA A 146 19.37 -8.44 1.57
N GLY A 147 19.68 -9.46 2.42
CA GLY A 147 19.86 -9.31 3.86
C GLY A 147 18.58 -9.34 4.69
N LEU A 148 17.43 -9.67 4.09
CA LEU A 148 16.14 -9.74 4.77
C LEU A 148 15.94 -11.13 5.40
N GLN A 149 15.48 -11.17 6.66
CA GLN A 149 15.34 -12.41 7.44
C GLN A 149 13.88 -12.77 7.70
N GLY A 150 13.48 -14.00 7.37
CA GLY A 150 12.10 -14.44 7.58
C GLY A 150 11.85 -15.90 7.23
N ASN A 151 10.58 -16.29 7.30
CA ASN A 151 10.11 -17.64 7.02
C ASN A 151 9.09 -17.67 5.87
N CYS A 152 8.96 -18.84 5.22
CA CYS A 152 8.00 -19.06 4.15
C CYS A 152 6.65 -19.54 4.69
N TYR A 153 5.59 -19.09 4.03
CA TYR A 153 4.20 -19.46 4.34
C TYR A 153 3.46 -19.81 3.05
N PRO A 154 2.63 -20.86 3.05
CA PRO A 154 2.01 -21.37 1.83
C PRO A 154 0.95 -20.40 1.24
N ASP A 155 0.39 -19.54 2.07
CA ASP A 155 -0.64 -18.56 1.68
C ASP A 155 -0.64 -17.33 2.60
N VAL A 156 -1.32 -16.26 2.14
CA VAL A 156 -1.43 -15.00 2.88
C VAL A 156 -2.14 -15.16 4.22
N PRO A 157 -3.28 -15.90 4.32
CA PRO A 157 -3.95 -16.09 5.60
C PRO A 157 -3.09 -16.73 6.68
N SER A 158 -2.26 -17.73 6.33
CA SER A 158 -1.37 -18.37 7.30
C SER A 158 -0.23 -17.45 7.73
N ALA A 159 0.32 -16.66 6.81
CA ALA A 159 1.33 -15.65 7.13
C ALA A 159 0.78 -14.58 8.07
N VAL A 160 -0.41 -14.02 7.76
CA VAL A 160 -1.08 -13.01 8.60
C VAL A 160 -1.38 -13.57 10.00
N ARG A 161 -1.97 -14.76 10.09
CA ARG A 161 -2.28 -15.40 11.38
C ARG A 161 -1.04 -15.57 12.24
N THR A 162 0.04 -16.09 11.66
CA THR A 162 1.29 -16.29 12.38
C THR A 162 1.92 -14.96 12.83
N ALA A 163 1.85 -13.92 11.98
CA ALA A 163 2.32 -12.59 12.37
C ALA A 163 1.50 -12.04 13.54
N GLN A 164 0.17 -12.16 13.50
CA GLN A 164 -0.72 -11.73 14.59
C GLN A 164 -0.46 -12.48 15.90
N GLU A 165 -0.27 -13.82 15.86
CA GLU A 165 0.04 -14.65 17.02
C GLU A 165 1.37 -14.29 17.69
N LYS A 166 2.35 -13.81 16.93
CA LYS A 166 3.67 -13.40 17.42
C LYS A 166 3.75 -11.93 17.84
N SER A 167 2.78 -11.12 17.44
CA SER A 167 2.80 -9.68 17.68
C SER A 167 2.25 -9.31 19.03
N LEU A 168 2.79 -8.24 19.61
CA LEU A 168 2.20 -7.52 20.74
C LEU A 168 1.35 -6.34 20.22
N PRO A 169 0.48 -5.76 21.06
CA PRO A 169 -0.37 -4.63 20.65
C PRO A 169 0.39 -3.42 20.08
N GLU A 170 1.64 -3.20 20.50
CA GLU A 170 2.50 -2.11 20.08
C GLU A 170 3.29 -2.40 18.79
N ASP A 171 3.10 -3.59 18.20
CA ASP A 171 3.75 -3.96 16.96
C ASP A 171 2.96 -3.45 15.74
N PHE A 172 3.64 -3.47 14.60
CA PHE A 172 3.06 -3.07 13.33
C PHE A 172 3.17 -4.22 12.34
N ILE A 173 2.07 -4.58 11.70
CA ILE A 173 2.01 -5.60 10.67
C ILE A 173 1.70 -4.91 9.33
N PHE A 174 2.57 -5.12 8.35
CA PHE A 174 2.36 -4.66 6.98
C PHE A 174 2.13 -5.86 6.06
N VAL A 175 1.15 -5.75 5.17
CA VAL A 175 0.84 -6.76 4.14
C VAL A 175 0.93 -6.11 2.77
N GLY A 176 1.77 -6.63 1.87
CA GLY A 176 1.91 -6.05 0.55
C GLY A 176 2.92 -6.72 -0.38
N GLY A 177 3.44 -5.92 -1.35
CA GLY A 177 4.35 -6.37 -2.39
C GLY A 177 3.66 -6.82 -3.68
N SER A 178 2.34 -6.95 -3.68
CA SER A 178 1.53 -7.26 -4.86
C SER A 178 0.08 -6.82 -4.67
N SER A 179 -0.58 -6.48 -5.77
CA SER A 179 -2.04 -6.27 -5.78
C SER A 179 -2.86 -7.56 -5.71
N PHE A 180 -2.21 -8.70 -5.59
CA PHE A 180 -2.84 -10.03 -5.49
C PHE A 180 -2.63 -10.67 -4.10
N ILE A 181 -2.06 -9.92 -3.16
CA ILE A 181 -1.85 -10.31 -1.75
C ILE A 181 -3.01 -9.81 -0.89
#